data_768de69c345089907bba138be3933595
#
_entry.id   768de69c345089907bba138be3933595
#
_cell.length_a   1.000
_cell.length_b   1.000
_cell.length_c   1.000
_cell.angle_alpha   90.00
_cell.angle_beta   90.00
_cell.angle_gamma   90.00
#
_symmetry.space_group_name_H-M   'P 1'
#
loop_
_entity.id
_entity.type
_entity.pdbx_description
1 polymer ?
#
loop_
_entity_poly.entity_id
_entity_poly.type
_entity_poly.pdbx_seq_one_letter_code
_entity_poly.pdbx_strand_id
1 'polypeptide(L)'
;MLTIELNMYHAVALGAFLFWLGGVITDKVSLLSRYCIPAPLVGGLCFSILNCILYSMGIASINFDATLQTVFMIMFFTTVGFTVSIPALLKGGKAVILCLAISIVMIPLQNFLGGGVMALFGRDPLLGIGCGSIALVGGPGTAAAFGPDLEAAGVVGGSVVSIAAATFGLVAVSLMGGPTAKRLIEKHDLRPAPVTAGGTTPSAALATDVASEDERFISDSPRFVKGFMLLLLAVGIGNQVSVWLTALTGLTFPAYIGAMLVAVAVRNVMDGVHVPYPAEEIDTMGNMFLSIFLAMALAGLKLWELIDLAMPMVICLVLQCVVMFLFSYFVVFNVMGRNYDAAVMTAGFIGFAMGATSNAMANMQVVTKKYGPSPVAYFAIPMVGGMFIDFFNAVLIAANIGWWT
;
A
#
# COMPACT_ATOMS: atom_id res chain seq x y z
N MET A 1 15.62 22.32 -26.35
CA MET A 1 15.14 21.09 -25.74
C MET A 1 13.83 20.70 -26.43
N LEU A 2 13.75 19.48 -26.95
CA LEU A 2 12.53 18.99 -27.61
C LEU A 2 11.50 18.57 -26.54
N THR A 3 10.28 19.09 -26.61
CA THR A 3 9.19 18.66 -25.73
C THR A 3 8.33 17.65 -26.48
N ILE A 4 8.24 16.42 -25.97
CA ILE A 4 7.42 15.34 -26.55
C ILE A 4 6.20 15.18 -25.64
N GLU A 5 5.01 15.41 -26.17
CA GLU A 5 3.76 15.22 -25.45
C GLU A 5 3.10 13.90 -25.87
N LEU A 6 2.95 12.98 -24.94
CA LEU A 6 2.24 11.72 -25.14
C LEU A 6 0.78 11.89 -24.73
N ASN A 7 -0.14 11.71 -25.68
CA ASN A 7 -1.57 11.71 -25.38
C ASN A 7 -1.96 10.48 -24.54
N MET A 8 -3.19 10.45 -24.01
CA MET A 8 -3.67 9.41 -23.10
C MET A 8 -3.52 7.98 -23.65
N TYR A 9 -3.65 7.77 -24.97
CA TYR A 9 -3.50 6.45 -25.59
C TYR A 9 -2.04 6.01 -25.65
N HIS A 10 -1.13 6.91 -25.98
CA HIS A 10 0.31 6.62 -25.97
C HIS A 10 0.82 6.42 -24.54
N ALA A 11 0.32 7.21 -23.58
CA ALA A 11 0.69 7.11 -22.18
C ALA A 11 0.30 5.74 -21.58
N VAL A 12 -0.93 5.25 -21.85
CA VAL A 12 -1.36 3.94 -21.33
C VAL A 12 -0.64 2.79 -22.03
N ALA A 13 -0.39 2.89 -23.34
CA ALA A 13 0.36 1.86 -24.07
C ALA A 13 1.81 1.76 -23.54
N LEU A 14 2.45 2.90 -23.27
CA LEU A 14 3.77 2.94 -22.63
C LEU A 14 3.70 2.37 -21.21
N GLY A 15 2.70 2.71 -20.40
CA GLY A 15 2.50 2.15 -19.06
C GLY A 15 2.40 0.62 -19.08
N ALA A 16 1.61 0.06 -19.99
CA ALA A 16 1.49 -1.38 -20.17
C ALA A 16 2.81 -2.03 -20.60
N PHE A 17 3.55 -1.40 -21.53
CA PHE A 17 4.88 -1.86 -21.94
C PHE A 17 5.88 -1.82 -20.78
N LEU A 18 5.88 -0.76 -19.98
CA LEU A 18 6.79 -0.62 -18.84
C LEU A 18 6.46 -1.63 -17.73
N PHE A 19 5.18 -1.93 -17.52
CA PHE A 19 4.78 -3.01 -16.61
C PHE A 19 5.33 -4.37 -17.08
N TRP A 20 5.16 -4.70 -18.36
CA TRP A 20 5.73 -5.92 -18.94
C TRP A 20 7.26 -5.96 -18.84
N LEU A 21 7.93 -4.86 -19.21
CA LEU A 21 9.40 -4.74 -19.13
C LEU A 21 9.88 -4.92 -17.68
N GLY A 22 9.20 -4.30 -16.72
CA GLY A 22 9.48 -4.44 -15.30
C GLY A 22 9.36 -5.88 -14.82
N GLY A 23 8.35 -6.62 -15.30
CA GLY A 23 8.20 -8.07 -15.04
C GLY A 23 9.42 -8.85 -15.51
N VAL A 24 9.81 -8.66 -16.77
CA VAL A 24 11.01 -9.33 -17.36
C VAL A 24 12.29 -9.03 -16.56
N ILE A 25 12.44 -7.78 -16.06
CA ILE A 25 13.61 -7.39 -15.25
C ILE A 25 13.53 -8.04 -13.87
N THR A 26 12.36 -8.01 -13.21
CA THR A 26 12.16 -8.58 -11.88
C THR A 26 12.39 -10.08 -11.85
N ASP A 27 11.99 -10.81 -12.90
CA ASP A 27 12.20 -12.24 -13.02
C ASP A 27 13.71 -12.60 -13.18
N LYS A 28 14.49 -11.72 -13.82
CA LYS A 28 15.92 -11.94 -14.03
C LYS A 28 16.81 -11.49 -12.86
N VAL A 29 16.33 -10.53 -12.06
CA VAL A 29 17.09 -9.93 -10.96
C VAL A 29 16.53 -10.38 -9.62
N SER A 30 17.07 -11.46 -9.08
CA SER A 30 16.61 -12.10 -7.81
C SER A 30 16.57 -11.13 -6.60
N LEU A 31 17.35 -10.05 -6.63
CA LEU A 31 17.34 -9.03 -5.60
C LEU A 31 16.00 -8.30 -5.52
N LEU A 32 15.40 -7.98 -6.67
CA LEU A 32 14.11 -7.29 -6.75
C LEU A 32 12.98 -8.17 -6.19
N SER A 33 12.95 -9.44 -6.59
CA SER A 33 12.00 -10.42 -6.05
C SER A 33 12.18 -10.63 -4.55
N ARG A 34 13.44 -10.66 -4.07
CA ARG A 34 13.76 -10.82 -2.65
C ARG A 34 13.21 -9.69 -1.78
N TYR A 35 13.21 -8.46 -2.28
CA TYR A 35 12.65 -7.30 -1.58
C TYR A 35 11.20 -7.01 -1.92
N CYS A 36 10.52 -7.92 -2.63
CA CYS A 36 9.12 -7.78 -3.06
C CYS A 36 8.84 -6.47 -3.82
N ILE A 37 9.81 -6.02 -4.65
CA ILE A 37 9.68 -4.79 -5.44
C ILE A 37 8.73 -5.05 -6.61
N PRO A 38 7.62 -4.31 -6.74
CA PRO A 38 6.62 -4.55 -7.78
C PRO A 38 7.18 -4.28 -9.19
N ALA A 39 6.83 -5.13 -10.14
CA ALA A 39 7.23 -5.00 -11.55
C ALA A 39 6.93 -3.61 -12.16
N PRO A 40 5.73 -3.00 -11.98
CA PRO A 40 5.45 -1.68 -12.52
C PRO A 40 6.37 -0.58 -11.96
N LEU A 41 6.84 -0.73 -10.71
CA LEU A 41 7.81 0.19 -10.10
C LEU A 41 9.15 0.11 -10.82
N VAL A 42 9.63 -1.09 -11.11
CA VAL A 42 10.90 -1.28 -11.82
C VAL A 42 10.84 -0.69 -13.23
N GLY A 43 9.82 -1.04 -14.00
CA GLY A 43 9.67 -0.55 -15.39
C GLY A 43 9.49 0.97 -15.46
N GLY A 44 8.62 1.52 -14.62
CA GLY A 44 8.37 2.96 -14.55
C GLY A 44 9.60 3.76 -14.16
N LEU A 45 10.36 3.31 -13.14
CA LEU A 45 11.62 3.96 -12.73
C LEU A 45 12.70 3.88 -13.80
N CYS A 46 12.83 2.78 -14.54
CA CYS A 46 13.76 2.71 -15.67
C CYS A 46 13.47 3.82 -16.70
N PHE A 47 12.20 4.05 -17.00
CA PHE A 47 11.83 5.12 -17.92
C PHE A 47 12.06 6.52 -17.31
N SER A 48 11.73 6.75 -16.04
CA SER A 48 11.98 8.03 -15.37
C SER A 48 13.46 8.38 -15.34
N ILE A 49 14.34 7.40 -15.12
CA ILE A 49 15.79 7.59 -15.17
C ILE A 49 16.22 7.99 -16.59
N LEU A 50 15.69 7.32 -17.61
CA LEU A 50 15.97 7.68 -19.01
C LEU A 50 15.50 9.11 -19.32
N ASN A 51 14.28 9.47 -18.92
CA ASN A 51 13.75 10.83 -19.09
C ASN A 51 14.58 11.88 -18.34
N CYS A 52 15.02 11.57 -17.14
CA CYS A 52 15.91 12.43 -16.34
C CYS A 52 17.26 12.67 -17.04
N ILE A 53 17.87 11.65 -17.62
CA ILE A 53 19.11 11.77 -18.39
C ILE A 53 18.90 12.66 -19.61
N LEU A 54 17.83 12.42 -20.39
CA LEU A 54 17.52 13.22 -21.58
C LEU A 54 17.25 14.70 -21.23
N TYR A 55 16.56 14.94 -20.11
CA TYR A 55 16.31 16.27 -19.56
C TYR A 55 17.61 16.97 -19.16
N SER A 56 18.45 16.30 -18.39
CA SER A 56 19.72 16.85 -17.88
C SER A 56 20.72 17.16 -19.01
N MET A 57 20.67 16.40 -20.10
CA MET A 57 21.46 16.66 -21.31
C MET A 57 20.87 17.77 -22.18
N GLY A 58 19.70 18.32 -21.85
CA GLY A 58 19.02 19.33 -22.64
C GLY A 58 18.45 18.84 -23.99
N ILE A 59 18.37 17.51 -24.18
CA ILE A 59 17.95 16.89 -25.45
C ILE A 59 16.42 16.91 -25.55
N ALA A 60 15.71 16.28 -24.60
CA ALA A 60 14.26 16.14 -24.64
C ALA A 60 13.64 16.09 -23.24
N SER A 61 12.36 16.50 -23.17
CA SER A 61 11.46 16.29 -22.02
C SER A 61 10.21 15.60 -22.50
N ILE A 62 9.81 14.50 -21.86
CA ILE A 62 8.63 13.71 -22.22
C ILE A 62 7.57 13.97 -21.17
N ASN A 63 6.44 14.53 -21.59
CA ASN A 63 5.26 14.79 -20.77
C ASN A 63 4.15 13.79 -21.09
N PHE A 64 3.38 13.43 -20.06
CA PHE A 64 2.30 12.44 -20.16
C PHE A 64 0.95 13.05 -19.88
N ASP A 65 -0.04 12.67 -20.69
CA ASP A 65 -1.43 12.87 -20.32
C ASP A 65 -1.83 11.91 -19.20
N ALA A 66 -2.24 12.46 -18.06
CA ALA A 66 -2.59 11.70 -16.86
C ALA A 66 -4.06 11.24 -16.81
N THR A 67 -4.86 11.48 -17.85
CA THR A 67 -6.31 11.18 -17.83
C THR A 67 -6.59 9.71 -17.53
N LEU A 68 -6.00 8.78 -18.29
CA LEU A 68 -6.20 7.34 -18.05
C LEU A 68 -5.49 6.85 -16.79
N GLN A 69 -4.36 7.45 -16.41
CA GLN A 69 -3.72 7.20 -15.13
C GLN A 69 -4.69 7.45 -13.98
N THR A 70 -5.38 8.58 -13.98
CA THR A 70 -6.39 8.94 -12.97
C THR A 70 -7.57 7.97 -12.96
N VAL A 71 -8.06 7.55 -14.13
CA VAL A 71 -9.13 6.54 -14.23
C VAL A 71 -8.72 5.23 -13.59
N PHE A 72 -7.54 4.69 -13.93
CA PHE A 72 -7.05 3.44 -13.33
C PHE A 72 -6.79 3.57 -11.83
N MET A 73 -6.31 4.72 -11.37
CA MET A 73 -6.16 5.02 -9.95
C MET A 73 -7.51 4.96 -9.21
N ILE A 74 -8.54 5.64 -9.73
CA ILE A 74 -9.88 5.63 -9.11
C ILE A 74 -10.44 4.20 -9.07
N MET A 75 -10.31 3.44 -10.16
CA MET A 75 -10.75 2.05 -10.21
C MET A 75 -10.00 1.18 -9.18
N PHE A 76 -8.68 1.34 -9.05
CA PHE A 76 -7.89 0.64 -8.04
C PHE A 76 -8.39 0.94 -6.61
N PHE A 77 -8.51 2.21 -6.23
CA PHE A 77 -9.00 2.55 -4.88
C PHE A 77 -10.45 2.09 -4.64
N THR A 78 -11.26 2.02 -5.68
CA THR A 78 -12.60 1.44 -5.57
C THR A 78 -12.53 -0.04 -5.22
N THR A 79 -11.60 -0.81 -5.81
CA THR A 79 -11.40 -2.22 -5.42
C THR A 79 -10.94 -2.34 -3.97
N VAL A 80 -10.06 -1.45 -3.50
CA VAL A 80 -9.65 -1.39 -2.07
C VAL A 80 -10.88 -1.19 -1.17
N GLY A 81 -11.83 -0.33 -1.54
CA GLY A 81 -13.08 -0.18 -0.80
C GLY A 81 -13.89 -1.49 -0.71
N PHE A 82 -13.93 -2.24 -1.78
CA PHE A 82 -14.63 -3.54 -1.83
C PHE A 82 -13.98 -4.63 -0.97
N THR A 83 -12.73 -4.51 -0.54
CA THR A 83 -12.10 -5.48 0.38
C THR A 83 -12.59 -5.31 1.82
N VAL A 84 -13.12 -4.15 2.20
CA VAL A 84 -13.50 -3.81 3.57
C VAL A 84 -14.85 -4.44 3.95
N SER A 85 -14.81 -5.57 4.66
CA SER A 85 -15.98 -6.28 5.18
C SER A 85 -16.04 -6.22 6.70
N ILE A 86 -17.05 -5.55 7.26
CA ILE A 86 -17.28 -5.46 8.72
C ILE A 86 -17.54 -6.84 9.32
N PRO A 87 -18.36 -7.72 8.72
CA PRO A 87 -18.52 -9.08 9.22
C PRO A 87 -17.22 -9.89 9.27
N ALA A 88 -16.33 -9.72 8.27
CA ALA A 88 -15.01 -10.36 8.28
C ALA A 88 -14.13 -9.84 9.42
N LEU A 89 -14.12 -8.51 9.64
CA LEU A 89 -13.40 -7.88 10.75
C LEU A 89 -13.85 -8.43 12.12
N LEU A 90 -15.16 -8.51 12.33
CA LEU A 90 -15.73 -9.01 13.61
C LEU A 90 -15.43 -10.50 13.83
N LYS A 91 -15.44 -11.31 12.76
CA LYS A 91 -15.04 -12.73 12.81
C LYS A 91 -13.54 -12.90 13.11
N GLY A 92 -12.71 -11.93 12.75
CA GLY A 92 -11.27 -11.92 13.00
C GLY A 92 -10.88 -11.88 14.48
N GLY A 93 -11.81 -11.52 15.34
CA GLY A 93 -11.64 -11.54 16.78
C GLY A 93 -10.67 -10.48 17.32
N LYS A 94 -10.29 -10.65 18.59
CA LYS A 94 -9.50 -9.67 19.34
C LYS A 94 -8.15 -9.33 18.70
N ALA A 95 -7.47 -10.30 18.10
CA ALA A 95 -6.15 -10.10 17.50
C ALA A 95 -6.21 -9.15 16.30
N VAL A 96 -7.19 -9.32 15.40
CA VAL A 96 -7.40 -8.46 14.24
C VAL A 96 -7.79 -7.04 14.66
N ILE A 97 -8.73 -6.91 15.60
CA ILE A 97 -9.19 -5.60 16.08
C ILE A 97 -8.05 -4.82 16.75
N LEU A 98 -7.26 -5.46 17.60
CA LEU A 98 -6.11 -4.83 18.26
C LEU A 98 -5.03 -4.45 17.24
N CYS A 99 -4.71 -5.35 16.30
CA CYS A 99 -3.74 -5.07 15.26
C CYS A 99 -4.18 -3.87 14.41
N LEU A 100 -5.46 -3.82 14.00
CA LEU A 100 -6.01 -2.69 13.26
C LEU A 100 -5.94 -1.39 14.06
N ALA A 101 -6.35 -1.42 15.33
CA ALA A 101 -6.31 -0.23 16.19
C ALA A 101 -4.90 0.35 16.33
N ILE A 102 -3.91 -0.52 16.55
CA ILE A 102 -2.49 -0.11 16.62
C ILE A 102 -2.01 0.45 15.28
N SER A 103 -2.43 -0.16 14.17
CA SER A 103 -2.08 0.31 12.82
C SER A 103 -2.64 1.71 12.53
N ILE A 104 -3.89 1.97 12.93
CA ILE A 104 -4.49 3.30 12.80
C ILE A 104 -3.74 4.35 13.64
N VAL A 105 -3.24 3.99 14.83
CA VAL A 105 -2.42 4.90 15.65
C VAL A 105 -1.06 5.17 15.01
N MET A 106 -0.49 4.20 14.30
CA MET A 106 0.81 4.37 13.63
C MET A 106 0.76 5.38 12.49
N ILE A 107 -0.36 5.51 11.77
CA ILE A 107 -0.53 6.44 10.64
C ILE A 107 -0.24 7.91 11.05
N PRO A 108 -0.96 8.52 12.01
CA PRO A 108 -0.66 9.89 12.43
C PRO A 108 0.73 10.01 13.05
N LEU A 109 1.24 9.01 13.75
CA LEU A 109 2.58 9.03 14.31
C LEU A 109 3.65 9.21 13.22
N GLN A 110 3.54 8.47 12.12
CA GLN A 110 4.43 8.62 10.96
C GLN A 110 4.29 9.99 10.30
N ASN A 111 3.07 10.50 10.17
CA ASN A 111 2.81 11.79 9.54
C ASN A 111 3.34 12.95 10.37
N PHE A 112 3.13 12.95 11.69
CA PHE A 112 3.68 13.96 12.59
C PHE A 112 5.21 13.93 12.65
N LEU A 113 5.80 12.73 12.69
CA LEU A 113 7.25 12.58 12.64
C LEU A 113 7.81 13.14 11.32
N GLY A 114 7.22 12.75 10.19
CA GLY A 114 7.64 13.23 8.88
C GLY A 114 7.50 14.73 8.74
N GLY A 115 6.32 15.28 9.08
CA GLY A 115 6.06 16.72 9.04
C GLY A 115 6.99 17.51 9.94
N GLY A 116 7.25 17.02 11.16
CA GLY A 116 8.19 17.65 12.10
C GLY A 116 9.61 17.68 11.57
N VAL A 117 10.09 16.60 10.98
CA VAL A 117 11.43 16.55 10.37
C VAL A 117 11.52 17.53 9.19
N MET A 118 10.54 17.54 8.28
CA MET A 118 10.56 18.47 7.14
C MET A 118 10.54 19.93 7.61
N ALA A 119 9.73 20.26 8.62
CA ALA A 119 9.70 21.60 9.22
C ALA A 119 11.06 22.03 9.81
N LEU A 120 11.80 21.11 10.46
CA LEU A 120 13.15 21.39 10.98
C LEU A 120 14.16 21.75 9.88
N PHE A 121 13.96 21.22 8.67
CA PHE A 121 14.77 21.56 7.49
C PHE A 121 14.22 22.76 6.70
N GLY A 122 13.22 23.47 7.23
CA GLY A 122 12.59 24.62 6.56
C GLY A 122 11.82 24.24 5.29
N ARG A 123 11.37 22.97 5.20
CA ARG A 123 10.54 22.45 4.12
C ARG A 123 9.08 22.38 4.56
N ASP A 124 8.18 22.32 3.59
CA ASP A 124 6.76 22.18 3.87
C ASP A 124 6.48 20.89 4.68
N PRO A 125 5.79 20.96 5.83
CA PRO A 125 5.44 19.79 6.63
C PRO A 125 4.60 18.74 5.88
N LEU A 126 3.79 19.15 4.90
CA LEU A 126 3.03 18.24 4.05
C LEU A 126 3.94 17.28 3.27
N LEU A 127 5.16 17.69 2.89
CA LEU A 127 6.14 16.80 2.27
C LEU A 127 6.51 15.64 3.22
N GLY A 128 6.46 15.88 4.53
CA GLY A 128 6.69 14.86 5.54
C GLY A 128 5.60 13.78 5.60
N ILE A 129 4.36 14.08 5.21
CA ILE A 129 3.30 13.07 5.04
C ILE A 129 3.67 12.14 3.86
N GLY A 130 4.29 12.69 2.81
CA GLY A 130 4.86 11.92 1.70
C GLY A 130 5.93 10.92 2.13
N CYS A 131 6.79 11.30 3.12
CA CYS A 131 7.76 10.39 3.78
C CYS A 131 7.15 9.59 4.95
N GLY A 132 5.89 9.83 5.29
CA GLY A 132 5.14 9.18 6.36
C GLY A 132 4.22 8.08 5.83
N SER A 133 2.95 8.14 6.25
CA SER A 133 1.99 7.08 5.97
C SER A 133 1.64 6.91 4.49
N ILE A 134 1.74 7.97 3.67
CA ILE A 134 1.55 7.87 2.21
C ILE A 134 2.49 6.81 1.62
N ALA A 135 3.78 6.94 1.93
CA ALA A 135 4.81 6.05 1.40
C ALA A 135 4.93 4.73 2.15
N LEU A 136 4.88 4.78 3.49
CA LEU A 136 5.29 3.67 4.34
C LEU A 136 4.14 2.68 4.59
N VAL A 137 2.96 3.16 4.98
CA VAL A 137 1.77 2.30 5.14
C VAL A 137 1.12 2.01 3.79
N GLY A 138 0.94 3.04 2.96
CA GLY A 138 0.24 2.91 1.69
C GLY A 138 1.09 2.35 0.54
N GLY A 139 2.41 2.34 0.70
CA GLY A 139 3.33 1.82 -0.30
C GLY A 139 3.35 2.61 -1.62
N PRO A 140 3.93 2.02 -2.69
CA PRO A 140 4.10 2.72 -3.98
C PRO A 140 2.78 3.16 -4.64
N GLY A 141 1.70 2.38 -4.46
CA GLY A 141 0.39 2.71 -5.04
C GLY A 141 -0.21 3.98 -4.43
N THR A 142 -0.22 4.07 -3.11
CA THR A 142 -0.70 5.25 -2.39
C THR A 142 0.23 6.45 -2.61
N ALA A 143 1.54 6.23 -2.66
CA ALA A 143 2.52 7.27 -2.97
C ALA A 143 2.30 7.88 -4.35
N ALA A 144 2.02 7.04 -5.35
CA ALA A 144 1.73 7.49 -6.71
C ALA A 144 0.37 8.21 -6.83
N ALA A 145 -0.60 7.87 -5.99
CA ALA A 145 -1.92 8.50 -5.98
C ALA A 145 -1.92 9.87 -5.29
N PHE A 146 -1.39 9.92 -4.06
CA PHE A 146 -1.42 11.12 -3.23
C PHE A 146 -0.25 12.09 -3.49
N GLY A 147 0.82 11.65 -4.17
CA GLY A 147 1.90 12.53 -4.58
C GLY A 147 1.44 13.74 -5.39
N PRO A 148 0.64 13.56 -6.46
CA PRO A 148 0.03 14.66 -7.21
C PRO A 148 -0.92 15.53 -6.36
N ASP A 149 -1.63 14.97 -5.38
CA ASP A 149 -2.50 15.75 -4.48
C ASP A 149 -1.65 16.66 -3.57
N LEU A 150 -0.47 16.21 -3.10
CA LEU A 150 0.50 17.05 -2.39
C LEU A 150 1.01 18.18 -3.28
N GLU A 151 1.31 17.91 -4.55
CA GLU A 151 1.77 18.91 -5.51
C GLU A 151 0.66 19.92 -5.83
N ALA A 152 -0.60 19.48 -5.94
CA ALA A 152 -1.76 20.36 -6.09
C ALA A 152 -1.98 21.26 -4.85
N ALA A 153 -1.58 20.80 -3.67
CA ALA A 153 -1.55 21.59 -2.43
C ALA A 153 -0.33 22.54 -2.34
N GLY A 154 0.50 22.63 -3.39
CA GLY A 154 1.65 23.54 -3.47
C GLY A 154 3.00 22.94 -3.04
N VAL A 155 3.06 21.65 -2.73
CA VAL A 155 4.27 20.97 -2.26
C VAL A 155 5.12 20.49 -3.43
N VAL A 156 6.17 21.18 -3.77
CA VAL A 156 7.08 20.80 -4.87
C VAL A 156 7.79 19.47 -4.57
N GLY A 157 7.75 18.53 -5.52
CA GLY A 157 8.40 17.24 -5.41
C GLY A 157 7.64 16.20 -4.57
N GLY A 158 6.37 16.46 -4.25
CA GLY A 158 5.52 15.56 -3.46
C GLY A 158 5.45 14.13 -4.03
N SER A 159 5.27 14.00 -5.35
CA SER A 159 5.23 12.71 -6.04
C SER A 159 6.56 11.97 -5.96
N VAL A 160 7.65 12.65 -6.26
CA VAL A 160 8.99 12.03 -6.32
C VAL A 160 9.43 11.56 -4.94
N VAL A 161 9.25 12.41 -3.92
CA VAL A 161 9.61 12.09 -2.52
C VAL A 161 8.78 10.94 -2.00
N SER A 162 7.47 10.94 -2.21
CA SER A 162 6.58 9.87 -1.74
C SER A 162 6.94 8.51 -2.34
N ILE A 163 7.22 8.46 -3.65
CA ILE A 163 7.59 7.22 -4.33
C ILE A 163 8.98 6.74 -3.93
N ALA A 164 9.96 7.65 -3.81
CA ALA A 164 11.28 7.31 -3.33
C ALA A 164 11.25 6.76 -1.89
N ALA A 165 10.46 7.38 -1.02
CA ALA A 165 10.24 6.93 0.34
C ALA A 165 9.56 5.55 0.39
N ALA A 166 8.56 5.29 -0.45
CA ALA A 166 7.90 3.98 -0.54
C ALA A 166 8.87 2.88 -1.00
N THR A 167 9.71 3.19 -2.00
CA THR A 167 10.73 2.25 -2.48
C THR A 167 11.75 1.93 -1.39
N PHE A 168 12.20 2.93 -0.63
CA PHE A 168 13.05 2.73 0.54
C PHE A 168 12.36 1.85 1.58
N GLY A 169 11.09 2.08 1.87
CA GLY A 169 10.29 1.32 2.81
C GLY A 169 10.29 -0.18 2.50
N LEU A 170 10.03 -0.58 1.25
CA LEU A 170 10.05 -1.99 0.81
C LEU A 170 11.38 -2.70 1.12
N VAL A 171 12.50 -2.00 0.97
CA VAL A 171 13.82 -2.55 1.28
C VAL A 171 14.06 -2.60 2.80
N ALA A 172 13.79 -1.50 3.50
CA ALA A 172 14.05 -1.36 4.92
C ALA A 172 13.30 -2.40 5.76
N VAL A 173 12.01 -2.64 5.47
CA VAL A 173 11.20 -3.60 6.23
C VAL A 173 11.68 -5.04 6.10
N SER A 174 12.21 -5.40 4.94
CA SER A 174 12.76 -6.74 4.71
C SER A 174 14.01 -7.01 5.55
N LEU A 175 14.70 -5.95 5.98
CA LEU A 175 15.86 -6.03 6.86
C LEU A 175 15.49 -5.94 8.36
N MET A 176 14.32 -5.40 8.71
CA MET A 176 13.93 -5.11 10.09
C MET A 176 13.02 -6.17 10.72
N GLY A 177 12.05 -6.68 9.97
CA GLY A 177 10.98 -7.52 10.52
C GLY A 177 11.49 -8.81 11.17
N GLY A 178 12.25 -9.61 10.42
CA GLY A 178 12.83 -10.87 10.89
C GLY A 178 13.74 -10.71 12.13
N PRO A 179 14.74 -9.83 12.10
CA PRO A 179 15.62 -9.57 13.24
C PRO A 179 14.88 -9.08 14.49
N THR A 180 13.84 -8.25 14.34
CA THR A 180 13.05 -7.76 15.49
C THR A 180 12.32 -8.90 16.18
N ALA A 181 11.61 -9.74 15.41
CA ALA A 181 10.92 -10.90 15.98
C ALA A 181 11.89 -11.92 16.58
N LYS A 182 13.01 -12.20 15.90
CA LYS A 182 14.07 -13.06 16.44
C LYS A 182 14.52 -12.57 17.82
N ARG A 183 14.82 -11.28 17.97
CA ARG A 183 15.25 -10.70 19.24
C ARG A 183 14.19 -10.84 20.34
N LEU A 184 12.89 -10.67 19.99
CA LEU A 184 11.79 -10.86 20.94
C LEU A 184 11.67 -12.32 21.39
N ILE A 185 11.74 -13.27 20.44
CA ILE A 185 11.62 -14.70 20.72
C ILE A 185 12.76 -15.18 21.61
N GLU A 186 14.00 -14.84 21.25
CA GLU A 186 15.20 -15.28 22.00
C GLU A 186 15.30 -14.61 23.37
N LYS A 187 14.93 -13.33 23.50
CA LYS A 187 14.98 -12.60 24.79
C LYS A 187 13.95 -13.12 25.80
N HIS A 188 12.78 -13.54 25.33
CA HIS A 188 11.68 -13.97 26.20
C HIS A 188 11.46 -15.49 26.21
N ASP A 189 12.36 -16.28 25.60
CA ASP A 189 12.26 -17.75 25.43
C ASP A 189 10.87 -18.19 24.95
N LEU A 190 10.35 -17.52 23.90
CA LEU A 190 9.01 -17.75 23.40
C LEU A 190 8.97 -19.01 22.53
N ARG A 191 7.92 -19.82 22.73
CA ARG A 191 7.70 -21.05 21.95
C ARG A 191 6.32 -21.04 21.31
N PRO A 192 6.17 -21.63 20.10
CA PRO A 192 4.86 -21.80 19.51
C PRO A 192 3.96 -22.64 20.42
N ALA A 193 2.68 -22.28 20.47
CA ALA A 193 1.70 -23.11 21.18
C ALA A 193 1.65 -24.52 20.57
N PRO A 194 1.50 -25.59 21.39
CA PRO A 194 1.33 -26.93 20.85
C PRO A 194 0.13 -26.95 19.91
N VAL A 195 0.32 -27.40 18.68
CA VAL A 195 -0.80 -27.61 17.75
C VAL A 195 -1.54 -28.84 18.27
N THR A 196 -2.64 -28.63 19.00
CA THR A 196 -3.53 -29.71 19.40
C THR A 196 -4.15 -30.30 18.14
N ALA A 197 -3.75 -31.52 17.80
CA ALA A 197 -4.33 -32.30 16.72
C ALA A 197 -5.82 -32.54 17.05
N GLY A 198 -6.70 -31.72 16.51
CA GLY A 198 -8.14 -31.85 16.75
C GLY A 198 -8.97 -30.57 16.61
N GLY A 199 -8.33 -29.42 16.60
CA GLY A 199 -9.00 -28.16 16.31
C GLY A 199 -8.83 -27.81 14.84
N THR A 200 -9.85 -28.02 14.02
CA THR A 200 -9.98 -27.34 12.73
C THR A 200 -10.13 -25.84 12.99
N THR A 201 -9.02 -25.16 13.24
CA THR A 201 -9.02 -23.71 13.21
C THR A 201 -9.28 -23.31 11.73
N PRO A 202 -10.19 -22.35 11.47
CA PRO A 202 -10.46 -21.85 10.13
C PRO A 202 -9.20 -21.43 9.36
N SER A 203 -8.10 -21.18 10.09
CA SER A 203 -6.79 -20.77 9.58
C SER A 203 -5.98 -21.87 8.88
N ALA A 204 -6.17 -23.14 9.24
CA ALA A 204 -5.43 -24.25 8.58
C ALA A 204 -6.04 -24.57 7.21
N ALA A 205 -7.36 -24.40 7.06
CA ALA A 205 -8.04 -24.54 5.79
C ALA A 205 -7.67 -23.42 4.80
N LEU A 206 -7.60 -22.15 5.28
CA LEU A 206 -7.17 -21.04 4.42
C LEU A 206 -5.69 -21.13 3.99
N ALA A 207 -4.80 -21.62 4.86
CA ALA A 207 -3.38 -21.76 4.52
C ALA A 207 -3.10 -22.89 3.51
N THR A 208 -3.93 -23.91 3.48
CA THR A 208 -3.88 -24.98 2.45
C THR A 208 -4.58 -24.57 1.14
N ASP A 209 -5.60 -23.74 1.21
CA ASP A 209 -6.29 -23.22 0.02
C ASP A 209 -5.42 -22.22 -0.75
N VAL A 210 -4.65 -21.36 -0.07
CA VAL A 210 -3.70 -20.42 -0.72
C VAL A 210 -2.54 -21.13 -1.43
N ALA A 211 -2.19 -22.37 -1.02
CA ALA A 211 -1.12 -23.15 -1.67
C ALA A 211 -1.60 -24.02 -2.86
N SER A 212 -2.91 -24.17 -3.07
CA SER A 212 -3.48 -25.03 -4.12
C SER A 212 -4.23 -24.27 -5.22
N GLU A 213 -4.32 -22.93 -5.14
CA GLU A 213 -5.11 -22.10 -6.06
C GLU A 213 -4.37 -21.62 -7.33
N ASP A 214 -3.12 -22.04 -7.54
CA ASP A 214 -2.33 -21.62 -8.72
C ASP A 214 -2.81 -22.22 -10.07
N GLU A 215 -3.90 -23.01 -10.10
CA GLU A 215 -4.33 -23.70 -11.32
C GLU A 215 -5.80 -23.49 -11.76
N ARG A 216 -6.57 -22.61 -11.14
CA ARG A 216 -7.94 -22.35 -11.58
C ARG A 216 -8.18 -20.94 -12.10
N PHE A 217 -7.45 -20.57 -13.13
CA PHE A 217 -7.78 -19.39 -13.93
C PHE A 217 -8.88 -19.72 -14.95
N ILE A 218 -10.06 -20.07 -14.46
CA ILE A 218 -11.28 -20.00 -15.28
C ILE A 218 -12.05 -18.81 -14.74
N SER A 219 -11.78 -17.63 -15.35
CA SER A 219 -12.62 -16.46 -15.19
C SER A 219 -14.05 -16.83 -15.56
N ASP A 220 -14.92 -16.97 -14.56
CA ASP A 220 -16.35 -17.07 -14.80
C ASP A 220 -16.81 -15.73 -15.38
N SER A 221 -16.94 -15.68 -16.71
CA SER A 221 -17.24 -14.46 -17.47
C SER A 221 -18.41 -13.66 -16.88
N PRO A 222 -19.54 -14.27 -16.43
CA PRO A 222 -20.63 -13.53 -15.79
C PRO A 222 -20.25 -12.88 -14.44
N ARG A 223 -19.41 -13.52 -13.63
CA ARG A 223 -18.94 -12.96 -12.35
C ARG A 223 -17.99 -11.80 -12.57
N PHE A 224 -17.09 -11.92 -13.55
CA PHE A 224 -16.18 -10.82 -13.93
C PHE A 224 -16.97 -9.60 -14.40
N VAL A 225 -17.95 -9.80 -15.30
CA VAL A 225 -18.82 -8.69 -15.77
C VAL A 225 -19.58 -8.07 -14.60
N LYS A 226 -20.14 -8.88 -13.68
CA LYS A 226 -20.81 -8.37 -12.47
C LYS A 226 -19.87 -7.53 -11.62
N GLY A 227 -18.66 -8.00 -11.36
CA GLY A 227 -17.64 -7.26 -10.62
C GLY A 227 -17.28 -5.93 -11.26
N PHE A 228 -17.04 -5.94 -12.57
CA PHE A 228 -16.73 -4.73 -13.33
C PHE A 228 -17.88 -3.71 -13.33
N MET A 229 -19.13 -4.16 -13.47
CA MET A 229 -20.30 -3.28 -13.36
C MET A 229 -20.43 -2.66 -11.96
N LEU A 230 -20.19 -3.44 -10.91
CA LEU A 230 -20.18 -2.92 -9.54
C LEU A 230 -19.11 -1.84 -9.34
N LEU A 231 -17.91 -2.03 -9.90
CA LEU A 231 -16.86 -1.03 -9.88
C LEU A 231 -17.28 0.27 -10.57
N LEU A 232 -17.81 0.18 -11.79
CA LEU A 232 -18.24 1.36 -12.55
C LEU A 232 -19.36 2.12 -11.83
N LEU A 233 -20.33 1.42 -11.25
CA LEU A 233 -21.40 2.03 -10.45
C LEU A 233 -20.83 2.72 -9.21
N ALA A 234 -19.91 2.07 -8.50
CA ALA A 234 -19.27 2.66 -7.32
C ALA A 234 -18.44 3.90 -7.67
N VAL A 235 -17.73 3.92 -8.81
CA VAL A 235 -17.00 5.08 -9.30
C VAL A 235 -17.95 6.23 -9.62
N GLY A 236 -19.03 5.97 -10.36
CA GLY A 236 -19.99 7.00 -10.77
C GLY A 236 -20.70 7.65 -9.58
N ILE A 237 -21.23 6.84 -8.67
CA ILE A 237 -21.91 7.33 -7.45
C ILE A 237 -20.88 8.00 -6.53
N GLY A 238 -19.70 7.41 -6.39
CA GLY A 238 -18.64 7.86 -5.49
C GLY A 238 -18.09 9.24 -5.85
N ASN A 239 -18.00 9.55 -7.12
CA ASN A 239 -17.63 10.91 -7.55
C ASN A 239 -18.60 11.95 -6.98
N GLN A 240 -19.91 11.70 -7.00
CA GLN A 240 -20.90 12.59 -6.41
C GLN A 240 -20.79 12.64 -4.88
N VAL A 241 -20.46 11.52 -4.24
CA VAL A 241 -20.22 11.46 -2.78
C VAL A 241 -19.02 12.31 -2.39
N SER A 242 -17.91 12.29 -3.15
CA SER A 242 -16.76 13.18 -2.90
C SER A 242 -17.16 14.65 -2.99
N VAL A 243 -17.94 15.05 -3.99
CA VAL A 243 -18.46 16.43 -4.13
C VAL A 243 -19.27 16.84 -2.91
N TRP A 244 -20.18 15.96 -2.44
CA TRP A 244 -21.01 16.24 -1.25
C TRP A 244 -20.17 16.33 0.03
N LEU A 245 -19.21 15.43 0.22
CA LEU A 245 -18.32 15.47 1.38
C LEU A 245 -17.49 16.76 1.41
N THR A 246 -16.96 17.17 0.28
CA THR A 246 -16.23 18.44 0.15
C THR A 246 -17.11 19.63 0.50
N ALA A 247 -18.36 19.65 0.00
CA ALA A 247 -19.29 20.72 0.28
C ALA A 247 -19.72 20.77 1.77
N LEU A 248 -19.85 19.60 2.42
CA LEU A 248 -20.29 19.50 3.82
C LEU A 248 -19.18 19.82 4.82
N THR A 249 -17.96 19.43 4.53
CA THR A 249 -16.83 19.53 5.49
C THR A 249 -15.91 20.70 5.23
N GLY A 250 -15.93 21.27 4.03
CA GLY A 250 -14.95 22.27 3.57
C GLY A 250 -13.56 21.69 3.25
N LEU A 251 -13.36 20.37 3.42
CA LEU A 251 -12.12 19.67 3.09
C LEU A 251 -12.22 19.10 1.68
N THR A 252 -11.14 19.13 0.90
CA THR A 252 -11.10 18.57 -0.44
C THR A 252 -11.03 17.05 -0.41
N PHE A 253 -12.06 16.36 -0.91
CA PHE A 253 -12.08 14.91 -1.06
C PHE A 253 -11.94 14.53 -2.54
N PRO A 254 -10.80 13.95 -2.97
CA PRO A 254 -10.62 13.44 -4.32
C PRO A 254 -11.68 12.37 -4.69
N ALA A 255 -11.96 12.21 -5.99
CA ALA A 255 -13.00 11.31 -6.50
C ALA A 255 -12.82 9.85 -6.04
N TYR A 256 -11.58 9.38 -5.92
CA TYR A 256 -11.29 8.01 -5.48
C TYR A 256 -11.70 7.74 -4.01
N ILE A 257 -11.70 8.74 -3.13
CA ILE A 257 -12.17 8.58 -1.74
C ILE A 257 -13.67 8.29 -1.70
N GLY A 258 -14.48 9.05 -2.44
CA GLY A 258 -15.92 8.78 -2.50
C GLY A 258 -16.22 7.44 -3.16
N ALA A 259 -15.52 7.08 -4.22
CA ALA A 259 -15.66 5.78 -4.87
C ALA A 259 -15.34 4.62 -3.92
N MET A 260 -14.26 4.75 -3.14
CA MET A 260 -13.88 3.80 -2.10
C MET A 260 -14.94 3.68 -1.00
N LEU A 261 -15.49 4.80 -0.51
CA LEU A 261 -16.57 4.80 0.51
C LEU A 261 -17.84 4.12 0.00
N VAL A 262 -18.25 4.39 -1.24
CA VAL A 262 -19.41 3.72 -1.86
C VAL A 262 -19.15 2.23 -2.01
N ALA A 263 -17.96 1.83 -2.41
CA ALA A 263 -17.57 0.42 -2.52
C ALA A 263 -17.66 -0.29 -1.15
N VAL A 264 -17.17 0.34 -0.07
CA VAL A 264 -17.34 -0.18 1.31
C VAL A 264 -18.81 -0.36 1.65
N ALA A 265 -19.66 0.65 1.36
CA ALA A 265 -21.10 0.57 1.65
C ALA A 265 -21.75 -0.58 0.86
N VAL A 266 -21.50 -0.67 -0.44
CA VAL A 266 -22.04 -1.74 -1.31
C VAL A 266 -21.60 -3.11 -0.81
N ARG A 267 -20.31 -3.29 -0.48
CA ARG A 267 -19.76 -4.54 0.05
C ARG A 267 -20.50 -4.99 1.30
N ASN A 268 -20.65 -4.11 2.27
CA ASN A 268 -21.27 -4.46 3.55
C ASN A 268 -22.78 -4.67 3.44
N VAL A 269 -23.47 -3.97 2.52
CA VAL A 269 -24.89 -4.26 2.20
C VAL A 269 -24.99 -5.65 1.57
N MET A 270 -24.15 -6.00 0.60
CA MET A 270 -24.15 -7.35 -0.02
C MET A 270 -23.91 -8.45 1.02
N ASP A 271 -22.95 -8.24 1.93
CA ASP A 271 -22.67 -9.18 3.03
C ASP A 271 -23.90 -9.31 3.97
N GLY A 272 -24.59 -8.21 4.28
CA GLY A 272 -25.78 -8.19 5.14
C GLY A 272 -26.99 -8.90 4.54
N VAL A 273 -27.20 -8.80 3.23
CA VAL A 273 -28.29 -9.47 2.51
C VAL A 273 -27.88 -10.83 1.93
N HIS A 274 -26.68 -11.32 2.23
CA HIS A 274 -26.14 -12.62 1.80
C HIS A 274 -26.13 -12.80 0.27
N VAL A 275 -25.90 -11.73 -0.49
CA VAL A 275 -25.77 -11.79 -1.95
C VAL A 275 -24.34 -12.16 -2.32
N PRO A 276 -24.11 -13.15 -3.23
CA PRO A 276 -22.79 -13.55 -3.66
C PRO A 276 -21.99 -12.39 -4.25
N TYR A 277 -20.80 -12.15 -3.69
CA TYR A 277 -19.89 -11.10 -4.07
C TYR A 277 -18.71 -11.67 -4.88
N PRO A 278 -18.36 -11.09 -6.05
CA PRO A 278 -17.27 -11.57 -6.90
C PRO A 278 -15.90 -11.04 -6.40
N ALA A 279 -15.42 -11.56 -5.25
CA ALA A 279 -14.24 -11.05 -4.56
C ALA A 279 -12.96 -11.25 -5.38
N GLU A 280 -12.74 -12.44 -5.92
CA GLU A 280 -11.52 -12.80 -6.68
C GLU A 280 -11.41 -12.00 -7.98
N GLU A 281 -12.54 -11.80 -8.65
CA GLU A 281 -12.59 -11.06 -9.90
C GLU A 281 -12.30 -9.56 -9.66
N ILE A 282 -12.83 -9.00 -8.57
CA ILE A 282 -12.57 -7.60 -8.20
C ILE A 282 -11.10 -7.41 -7.76
N ASP A 283 -10.53 -8.36 -7.02
CA ASP A 283 -9.12 -8.33 -6.63
C ASP A 283 -8.20 -8.41 -7.85
N THR A 284 -8.51 -9.31 -8.79
CA THR A 284 -7.76 -9.43 -10.06
C THR A 284 -7.80 -8.13 -10.86
N MET A 285 -8.98 -7.49 -10.97
CA MET A 285 -9.11 -6.19 -11.61
C MET A 285 -8.33 -5.11 -10.87
N GLY A 286 -8.36 -5.11 -9.53
CA GLY A 286 -7.60 -4.18 -8.70
C GLY A 286 -6.10 -4.25 -8.95
N ASN A 287 -5.54 -5.46 -8.99
CA ASN A 287 -4.13 -5.68 -9.29
C ASN A 287 -3.73 -5.23 -10.70
N MET A 288 -4.61 -5.44 -11.69
CA MET A 288 -4.39 -4.96 -13.05
C MET A 288 -4.40 -3.43 -13.11
N PHE A 289 -5.41 -2.77 -12.51
CA PHE A 289 -5.51 -1.31 -12.49
C PHE A 289 -4.34 -0.68 -11.74
N LEU A 290 -3.96 -1.24 -10.58
CA LEU A 290 -2.78 -0.81 -9.82
C LEU A 290 -1.52 -0.88 -10.68
N SER A 291 -1.30 -1.98 -11.39
CA SER A 291 -0.08 -2.21 -12.17
C SER A 291 0.07 -1.20 -13.31
N ILE A 292 -0.99 -0.94 -14.06
CA ILE A 292 -0.97 0.03 -15.16
C ILE A 292 -0.84 1.46 -14.62
N PHE A 293 -1.66 1.82 -13.64
CA PHE A 293 -1.62 3.12 -12.97
C PHE A 293 -0.22 3.43 -12.43
N LEU A 294 0.36 2.49 -11.67
CA LEU A 294 1.66 2.67 -11.04
C LEU A 294 2.79 2.82 -12.08
N ALA A 295 2.79 2.03 -13.14
CA ALA A 295 3.77 2.15 -14.21
C ALA A 295 3.69 3.52 -14.92
N MET A 296 2.49 4.02 -15.18
CA MET A 296 2.27 5.36 -15.77
C MET A 296 2.73 6.47 -14.83
N ALA A 297 2.32 6.42 -13.57
CA ALA A 297 2.69 7.42 -12.55
C ALA A 297 4.19 7.51 -12.36
N LEU A 298 4.87 6.36 -12.31
CA LEU A 298 6.32 6.31 -12.17
C LEU A 298 7.04 6.81 -13.42
N ALA A 299 6.54 6.51 -14.61
CA ALA A 299 7.12 7.01 -15.85
C ALA A 299 7.09 8.54 -15.94
N GLY A 300 6.07 9.17 -15.36
CA GLY A 300 5.91 10.64 -15.32
C GLY A 300 6.74 11.36 -14.27
N LEU A 301 7.53 10.65 -13.43
CA LEU A 301 8.29 11.28 -12.36
C LEU A 301 9.42 12.19 -12.86
N LYS A 302 9.50 13.36 -12.24
CA LYS A 302 10.56 14.36 -12.46
C LYS A 302 11.69 14.15 -11.45
N LEU A 303 12.52 13.14 -11.66
CA LEU A 303 13.58 12.74 -10.70
C LEU A 303 14.59 13.84 -10.39
N TRP A 304 14.76 14.84 -11.26
CA TRP A 304 15.63 15.98 -11.01
C TRP A 304 15.18 16.87 -9.85
N GLU A 305 13.89 16.83 -9.46
CA GLU A 305 13.37 17.56 -8.29
C GLU A 305 13.80 16.93 -6.96
N LEU A 306 14.30 15.68 -6.97
CA LEU A 306 14.69 14.95 -5.76
C LEU A 306 16.01 15.45 -5.14
N ILE A 307 16.89 16.06 -5.94
CA ILE A 307 18.28 16.37 -5.53
C ILE A 307 18.28 17.25 -4.25
N ASP A 308 17.48 18.30 -4.24
CA ASP A 308 17.43 19.26 -3.11
C ASP A 308 16.65 18.71 -1.89
N LEU A 309 15.89 17.63 -2.09
CA LEU A 309 15.04 17.01 -1.06
C LEU A 309 15.65 15.73 -0.49
N ALA A 310 16.75 15.24 -1.07
CA ALA A 310 17.32 13.95 -0.72
C ALA A 310 17.79 13.88 0.74
N MET A 311 18.47 14.91 1.25
CA MET A 311 19.01 14.90 2.61
C MET A 311 17.91 14.91 3.69
N PRO A 312 16.93 15.83 3.68
CA PRO A 312 15.81 15.80 4.62
C PRO A 312 15.03 14.49 4.55
N MET A 313 14.79 13.97 3.33
CA MET A 313 14.08 12.70 3.10
C MET A 313 14.82 11.52 3.75
N VAL A 314 16.12 11.36 3.51
CA VAL A 314 16.91 10.26 4.09
C VAL A 314 16.89 10.30 5.62
N ILE A 315 17.09 11.47 6.21
CA ILE A 315 17.02 11.64 7.68
C ILE A 315 15.64 11.27 8.21
N CYS A 316 14.58 11.75 7.54
CA CYS A 316 13.21 11.41 7.89
C CYS A 316 13.00 9.89 7.86
N LEU A 317 13.41 9.21 6.78
CA LEU A 317 13.22 7.76 6.61
C LEU A 317 14.02 6.94 7.62
N VAL A 318 15.23 7.35 7.98
CA VAL A 318 16.01 6.71 9.06
C VAL A 318 15.29 6.85 10.40
N LEU A 319 14.77 8.05 10.72
CA LEU A 319 13.99 8.26 11.94
C LEU A 319 12.68 7.46 11.94
N GLN A 320 12.01 7.35 10.80
CA GLN A 320 10.84 6.47 10.63
C GLN A 320 11.19 4.99 10.94
N CYS A 321 12.32 4.50 10.48
CA CYS A 321 12.80 3.15 10.81
C CYS A 321 13.03 2.97 12.31
N VAL A 322 13.66 3.95 12.98
CA VAL A 322 13.90 3.89 14.42
C VAL A 322 12.58 3.89 15.19
N VAL A 323 11.65 4.78 14.85
CA VAL A 323 10.34 4.86 15.50
C VAL A 323 9.53 3.59 15.24
N MET A 324 9.54 3.06 14.00
CA MET A 324 8.87 1.79 13.68
C MET A 324 9.44 0.63 14.51
N PHE A 325 10.76 0.53 14.65
CA PHE A 325 11.39 -0.49 15.47
C PHE A 325 10.96 -0.37 16.93
N LEU A 326 11.05 0.83 17.52
CA LEU A 326 10.68 1.08 18.92
C LEU A 326 9.18 0.82 19.14
N PHE A 327 8.33 1.33 18.27
CA PHE A 327 6.88 1.13 18.36
C PHE A 327 6.52 -0.36 18.26
N SER A 328 7.08 -1.06 17.30
CA SER A 328 6.82 -2.49 17.12
C SER A 328 7.33 -3.33 18.29
N TYR A 329 8.52 -3.02 18.79
CA TYR A 329 9.14 -3.74 19.89
C TYR A 329 8.43 -3.50 21.23
N PHE A 330 8.04 -2.25 21.53
CA PHE A 330 7.47 -1.89 22.83
C PHE A 330 5.96 -1.80 22.83
N VAL A 331 5.30 -1.45 21.74
CA VAL A 331 3.85 -1.30 21.69
C VAL A 331 3.20 -2.53 21.08
N VAL A 332 3.52 -2.85 19.82
CA VAL A 332 2.86 -3.96 19.10
C VAL A 332 3.02 -5.26 19.86
N PHE A 333 4.24 -5.66 20.20
CA PHE A 333 4.51 -6.90 20.93
C PHE A 333 3.76 -6.97 22.27
N ASN A 334 3.72 -5.87 23.03
CA ASN A 334 3.08 -5.84 24.34
C ASN A 334 1.55 -5.91 24.25
N VAL A 335 0.96 -5.17 23.33
CA VAL A 335 -0.51 -5.12 23.13
C VAL A 335 -1.02 -6.42 22.54
N MET A 336 -0.24 -7.06 21.66
CA MET A 336 -0.61 -8.33 21.04
C MET A 336 -0.46 -9.55 21.97
N GLY A 337 0.00 -9.39 23.22
CA GLY A 337 -0.06 -10.42 24.26
C GLY A 337 1.27 -11.03 24.69
N ARG A 338 2.42 -10.51 24.26
CA ARG A 338 3.79 -10.91 24.69
C ARG A 338 4.10 -12.40 24.52
N ASN A 339 3.47 -13.07 23.59
CA ASN A 339 3.66 -14.49 23.30
C ASN A 339 4.35 -14.68 21.95
N TYR A 340 4.52 -15.94 21.54
CA TYR A 340 5.13 -16.30 20.27
C TYR A 340 4.38 -15.67 19.07
N ASP A 341 3.05 -15.79 19.06
CA ASP A 341 2.21 -15.20 17.99
C ASP A 341 2.40 -13.69 17.92
N ALA A 342 2.47 -13.00 19.06
CA ALA A 342 2.74 -11.56 19.11
C ALA A 342 4.10 -11.19 18.51
N ALA A 343 5.13 -12.02 18.70
CA ALA A 343 6.45 -11.79 18.10
C ALA A 343 6.41 -11.96 16.57
N VAL A 344 5.70 -12.98 16.05
CA VAL A 344 5.49 -13.19 14.61
C VAL A 344 4.65 -12.05 14.03
N MET A 345 3.56 -11.65 14.71
CA MET A 345 2.74 -10.51 14.31
C MET A 345 3.53 -9.20 14.27
N THR A 346 4.50 -9.02 15.19
CA THR A 346 5.39 -7.85 15.17
C THR A 346 6.24 -7.80 13.89
N ALA A 347 6.76 -8.95 13.42
CA ALA A 347 7.46 -9.01 12.13
C ALA A 347 6.54 -8.67 10.94
N GLY A 348 5.33 -9.18 10.95
CA GLY A 348 4.31 -8.88 9.95
C GLY A 348 3.88 -7.42 9.97
N PHE A 349 3.65 -6.86 11.16
CA PHE A 349 3.30 -5.46 11.37
C PHE A 349 4.35 -4.51 10.75
N ILE A 350 5.64 -4.70 11.06
CA ILE A 350 6.72 -3.94 10.44
C ILE A 350 6.62 -4.02 8.92
N GLY A 351 6.34 -5.21 8.39
CA GLY A 351 6.25 -5.46 6.95
C GLY A 351 5.21 -4.61 6.22
N PHE A 352 3.97 -4.57 6.70
CA PHE A 352 2.92 -3.79 6.04
C PHE A 352 2.88 -2.32 6.47
N ALA A 353 3.32 -1.99 7.68
CA ALA A 353 3.28 -0.62 8.20
C ALA A 353 4.43 0.28 7.68
N MET A 354 5.41 -0.29 6.98
CA MET A 354 6.47 0.45 6.28
C MET A 354 6.76 -0.07 4.86
N GLY A 355 5.98 -1.00 4.35
CA GLY A 355 6.27 -1.60 3.05
C GLY A 355 5.03 -2.04 2.32
N ALA A 356 4.73 -3.34 2.37
CA ALA A 356 3.56 -3.94 1.74
C ALA A 356 3.16 -5.24 2.46
N THR A 357 1.94 -5.72 2.19
CA THR A 357 1.46 -7.01 2.74
C THR A 357 2.34 -8.18 2.32
N SER A 358 2.91 -8.17 1.12
CA SER A 358 3.88 -9.17 0.65
C SER A 358 5.16 -9.21 1.51
N ASN A 359 5.68 -8.04 1.92
CA ASN A 359 6.82 -7.96 2.82
C ASN A 359 6.45 -8.47 4.23
N ALA A 360 5.22 -8.21 4.68
CA ALA A 360 4.72 -8.76 5.95
C ALA A 360 4.73 -10.29 5.95
N MET A 361 4.22 -10.90 4.88
CA MET A 361 4.22 -12.35 4.70
C MET A 361 5.65 -12.92 4.63
N ALA A 362 6.53 -12.28 3.86
CA ALA A 362 7.94 -12.70 3.78
C ALA A 362 8.64 -12.66 5.15
N ASN A 363 8.45 -11.57 5.91
CA ASN A 363 9.01 -11.44 7.25
C ASN A 363 8.51 -12.53 8.21
N MET A 364 7.20 -12.82 8.20
CA MET A 364 6.62 -13.88 9.02
C MET A 364 7.15 -15.26 8.61
N GLN A 365 7.27 -15.54 7.29
CA GLN A 365 7.80 -16.81 6.80
C GLN A 365 9.23 -17.08 7.27
N VAL A 366 10.10 -16.07 7.29
CA VAL A 366 11.47 -16.19 7.79
C VAL A 366 11.48 -16.63 9.27
N VAL A 367 10.58 -16.06 10.08
CA VAL A 367 10.46 -16.38 11.50
C VAL A 367 9.87 -17.78 11.70
N THR A 368 8.76 -18.08 11.05
CA THR A 368 8.02 -19.33 11.26
C THR A 368 8.76 -20.55 10.70
N LYS A 369 9.55 -20.40 9.63
CA LYS A 369 10.45 -21.47 9.15
C LYS A 369 11.48 -21.89 10.21
N LYS A 370 11.91 -20.96 11.07
CA LYS A 370 12.94 -21.24 12.07
C LYS A 370 12.38 -21.67 13.41
N TYR A 371 11.29 -21.07 13.85
CA TYR A 371 10.79 -21.23 15.23
C TYR A 371 9.46 -22.00 15.34
N GLY A 372 8.76 -22.20 14.23
CA GLY A 372 7.51 -22.95 14.17
C GLY A 372 6.30 -22.10 13.70
N PRO A 373 5.14 -22.72 13.44
CA PRO A 373 3.98 -22.06 12.86
C PRO A 373 3.29 -21.10 13.83
N SER A 374 2.64 -20.06 13.28
CA SER A 374 1.82 -19.07 14.00
C SER A 374 0.52 -18.82 13.23
N PRO A 375 -0.50 -19.67 13.33
CA PRO A 375 -1.75 -19.51 12.59
C PRO A 375 -2.46 -18.18 12.84
N VAL A 376 -2.38 -17.68 14.08
CA VAL A 376 -3.00 -16.39 14.47
C VAL A 376 -2.38 -15.22 13.69
N ALA A 377 -1.04 -15.19 13.56
CA ALA A 377 -0.35 -14.15 12.82
C ALA A 377 -0.68 -14.19 11.32
N TYR A 378 -0.69 -15.40 10.73
CA TYR A 378 -1.03 -15.59 9.31
C TYR A 378 -2.48 -15.29 8.97
N PHE A 379 -3.36 -15.26 9.95
CA PHE A 379 -4.73 -14.80 9.80
C PHE A 379 -4.86 -13.29 9.98
N ALA A 380 -4.32 -12.75 11.08
CA ALA A 380 -4.55 -11.35 11.45
C ALA A 380 -3.79 -10.34 10.57
N ILE A 381 -2.53 -10.62 10.24
CA ILE A 381 -1.68 -9.67 9.50
C ILE A 381 -2.15 -9.43 8.06
N PRO A 382 -2.44 -10.46 7.23
CA PRO A 382 -2.97 -10.23 5.90
C PRO A 382 -4.33 -9.54 5.90
N MET A 383 -5.19 -9.89 6.86
CA MET A 383 -6.51 -9.26 6.99
C MET A 383 -6.38 -7.76 7.30
N VAL A 384 -5.53 -7.37 8.23
CA VAL A 384 -5.32 -5.94 8.53
C VAL A 384 -4.55 -5.24 7.42
N GLY A 385 -3.41 -5.78 7.01
CA GLY A 385 -2.51 -5.15 6.04
C GLY A 385 -2.99 -5.20 4.59
N GLY A 386 -3.85 -6.16 4.23
CA GLY A 386 -4.34 -6.31 2.86
C GLY A 386 -5.78 -5.84 2.64
N MET A 387 -6.57 -5.65 3.72
CA MET A 387 -7.99 -5.34 3.56
C MET A 387 -8.41 -4.03 4.23
N PHE A 388 -7.87 -3.70 5.40
CA PHE A 388 -8.40 -2.58 6.18
C PHE A 388 -7.51 -1.36 6.21
N ILE A 389 -6.19 -1.55 6.35
CA ILE A 389 -5.30 -0.43 6.66
C ILE A 389 -5.22 0.60 5.53
N ASP A 390 -5.26 0.16 4.28
CA ASP A 390 -5.20 1.05 3.12
C ASP A 390 -6.42 1.98 3.06
N PHE A 391 -7.60 1.48 3.43
CA PHE A 391 -8.80 2.29 3.55
C PHE A 391 -8.64 3.38 4.62
N PHE A 392 -8.25 3.00 5.85
CA PHE A 392 -8.08 3.98 6.93
C PHE A 392 -6.95 4.96 6.63
N ASN A 393 -5.86 4.49 6.02
CA ASN A 393 -4.74 5.33 5.62
C ASN A 393 -5.18 6.38 4.59
N ALA A 394 -5.89 5.98 3.54
CA ALA A 394 -6.36 6.90 2.50
C ALA A 394 -7.29 7.99 3.06
N VAL A 395 -8.22 7.62 3.94
CA VAL A 395 -9.13 8.58 4.60
C VAL A 395 -8.34 9.55 5.49
N LEU A 396 -7.40 9.05 6.29
CA LEU A 396 -6.59 9.89 7.18
C LEU A 396 -5.64 10.80 6.42
N ILE A 397 -5.05 10.35 5.31
CA ILE A 397 -4.21 11.18 4.44
C ILE A 397 -5.03 12.33 3.86
N ALA A 398 -6.20 12.04 3.27
CA ALA A 398 -7.08 13.07 2.71
C ALA A 398 -7.49 14.11 3.77
N ALA A 399 -7.84 13.66 4.98
CA ALA A 399 -8.15 14.55 6.10
C ALA A 399 -6.94 15.40 6.52
N ASN A 400 -5.74 14.83 6.55
CA ASN A 400 -4.50 15.56 6.89
C ASN A 400 -4.18 16.62 5.84
N ILE A 401 -4.21 16.29 4.55
CA ILE A 401 -3.96 17.26 3.47
C ILE A 401 -4.97 18.42 3.58
N GLY A 402 -6.26 18.09 3.71
CA GLY A 402 -7.30 19.12 3.82
C GLY A 402 -7.24 19.98 5.09
N TRP A 403 -6.59 19.53 6.16
CA TRP A 403 -6.43 20.34 7.38
C TRP A 403 -5.25 21.31 7.28
N TRP A 404 -4.23 20.98 6.49
CA TRP A 404 -3.01 21.79 6.39
C TRP A 404 -3.07 22.79 5.21
N THR A 405 -4.03 22.63 4.29
CA THR A 405 -4.37 23.58 3.22
C THR A 405 -5.49 24.53 3.63
#